data_5dfa08cb8a4da7ad74ae1402c7f946c0
#
_entry.id   5dfa08cb8a4da7ad74ae1402c7f946c0
#
_cell.length_a   1.000
_cell.length_b   1.000
_cell.length_c   1.000
_cell.angle_alpha   90.00
_cell.angle_beta   90.00
_cell.angle_gamma   90.00
#
_symmetry.space_group_name_H-M   'P 1'
#
loop_
_entity.id
_entity.type
_entity.pdbx_description
1 polymer ?
#
loop_
_entity_poly.entity_id
_entity_poly.type
_entity_poly.pdbx_seq_one_letter_code
_entity_poly.pdbx_strand_id
1 'polypeptide(L)'
;MRRVAFDGIARRADGGCRAAGAQPRGLKGGVKYWDGQFDDARLALAIARTAATHGALLVNYCEAVEVLHEGGRVAGLRVRDVESGRELKIEAGCVVNATGVWVDALRQQDAQAAGQSVQPIAAPSQGVHVVVEQAFLPGEHALLVPSTADGRVLFAVP
;
A
#
# COMPACT_ATOMS: atom_id res chain seq x y z
N MET A 1 -2.48 17.73 3.39
CA MET A 1 -2.39 17.11 2.06
C MET A 1 -1.69 18.07 1.13
N ARG A 2 -0.52 17.73 0.68
CA ARG A 2 0.26 18.54 -0.27
C ARG A 2 -0.05 18.03 -1.69
N ARG A 3 -0.28 18.91 -2.65
CA ARG A 3 -0.41 18.49 -4.05
C ARG A 3 0.99 18.42 -4.64
N VAL A 4 1.37 17.27 -5.14
CA VAL A 4 2.63 17.08 -5.87
C VAL A 4 2.29 17.03 -7.36
N ALA A 5 2.95 17.84 -8.16
CA ALA A 5 2.87 17.74 -9.60
C ALA A 5 3.93 16.75 -10.07
N PHE A 6 3.49 15.69 -10.71
CA PHE A 6 4.39 14.83 -11.47
C PHE A 6 4.55 15.43 -12.87
N ASP A 7 5.74 15.95 -13.17
CA ASP A 7 6.08 16.34 -14.53
C ASP A 7 6.61 15.10 -15.26
N GLY A 8 5.74 14.50 -16.02
CA GLY A 8 6.12 13.65 -17.13
C GLY A 8 6.18 14.52 -18.39
N ILE A 9 7.30 14.82 -18.83
CA ILE A 9 7.84 15.35 -20.09
C ILE A 9 6.83 16.10 -20.99
N ALA A 10 6.92 17.43 -21.01
CA ALA A 10 6.34 18.27 -22.04
C ALA A 10 7.03 18.07 -23.40
N ARG A 11 6.31 18.26 -24.50
CA ARG A 11 6.87 18.23 -25.86
C ARG A 11 8.03 19.22 -25.99
N ARG A 12 9.03 18.87 -26.78
CA ARG A 12 10.21 19.69 -27.11
C ARG A 12 9.88 21.09 -27.65
N ALA A 13 8.62 21.30 -28.09
CA ALA A 13 8.12 22.57 -28.64
C ALA A 13 7.80 23.65 -27.59
N ASP A 14 7.62 23.30 -26.32
CA ASP A 14 7.19 24.24 -25.27
C ASP A 14 8.35 24.74 -24.39
N GLY A 15 9.55 24.78 -24.92
CA GLY A 15 10.64 25.55 -24.30
C GLY A 15 11.37 24.90 -23.12
N GLY A 16 11.31 23.60 -22.95
CA GLY A 16 12.20 22.90 -22.02
C GLY A 16 11.56 21.80 -21.21
N CYS A 17 12.28 20.71 -21.06
CA CYS A 17 12.00 19.68 -20.06
C CYS A 17 12.10 20.32 -18.67
N ARG A 18 10.98 20.50 -17.99
CA ARG A 18 10.94 21.10 -16.64
C ARG A 18 11.30 20.13 -15.53
N ALA A 19 11.47 18.85 -15.84
CA ALA A 19 11.91 17.88 -14.86
C ALA A 19 13.42 18.07 -14.61
N ALA A 20 13.77 18.71 -13.51
CA ALA A 20 15.14 18.81 -13.06
C ALA A 20 15.73 17.40 -12.91
N GLY A 21 16.92 17.17 -13.51
CA GLY A 21 17.60 15.87 -13.47
C GLY A 21 17.27 14.90 -14.61
N ALA A 22 16.28 15.16 -15.45
CA ALA A 22 16.02 14.33 -16.62
C ALA A 22 17.05 14.62 -17.73
N GLN A 23 17.67 13.56 -18.28
CA GLN A 23 18.56 13.72 -19.43
C GLN A 23 17.76 14.06 -20.71
N PRO A 24 18.04 15.20 -21.36
CA PRO A 24 17.26 15.63 -22.52
C PRO A 24 17.50 14.78 -23.79
N ARG A 25 18.58 13.98 -23.80
CA ARG A 25 18.99 13.19 -24.97
C ARG A 25 18.08 11.97 -25.14
N GLY A 26 17.36 11.90 -26.24
CA GLY A 26 16.44 10.80 -26.55
C GLY A 26 15.04 10.97 -25.97
N LEU A 27 14.80 12.03 -25.22
CA LEU A 27 13.52 12.34 -24.63
C LEU A 27 12.50 12.71 -25.70
N LYS A 28 11.39 11.95 -25.84
CA LYS A 28 10.37 12.15 -26.86
C LYS A 28 9.16 12.93 -26.36
N GLY A 29 8.93 12.88 -25.07
CA GLY A 29 7.79 13.52 -24.44
C GLY A 29 7.52 12.98 -23.04
N GLY A 30 6.47 13.43 -22.39
CA GLY A 30 6.01 12.96 -21.10
C GLY A 30 4.63 13.46 -20.76
N VAL A 31 4.14 13.09 -19.60
CA VAL A 31 2.78 13.41 -19.14
C VAL A 31 2.91 14.11 -17.79
N LYS A 32 2.29 15.26 -17.66
CA LYS A 32 2.14 15.93 -16.37
C LYS A 32 0.81 15.58 -15.75
N TYR A 33 0.81 15.14 -14.50
CA TYR A 33 -0.39 14.89 -13.72
C TYR A 33 -0.20 15.35 -12.27
N TRP A 34 -1.30 15.44 -11.55
CA TRP A 34 -1.31 15.84 -10.15
C TRP A 34 -1.67 14.66 -9.27
N ASP A 35 -0.96 14.51 -8.18
CA ASP A 35 -1.25 13.50 -7.17
C ASP A 35 -1.21 14.11 -5.75
N GLY A 36 -1.71 13.36 -4.78
CA GLY A 36 -1.73 13.76 -3.39
C GLY A 36 -0.57 13.16 -2.61
N GLN A 37 0.26 14.00 -2.03
CA GLN A 37 1.27 13.57 -1.07
C GLN A 37 0.75 13.76 0.35
N PHE A 38 0.93 12.77 1.19
CA PHE A 38 0.55 12.81 2.60
C PHE A 38 1.52 11.97 3.44
N ASP A 39 1.50 12.18 4.73
CA ASP A 39 2.19 11.34 5.71
C ASP A 39 1.35 10.09 5.96
N ASP A 40 1.79 8.95 5.46
CA ASP A 40 1.08 7.67 5.51
C ASP A 40 0.73 7.25 6.94
N ALA A 41 1.67 7.39 7.86
CA ALA A 41 1.48 7.02 9.26
C ALA A 41 0.41 7.90 9.93
N ARG A 42 0.44 9.21 9.66
CA ARG A 42 -0.57 10.14 10.19
C ARG A 42 -1.94 9.91 9.57
N LEU A 43 -2.00 9.59 8.28
CA LEU A 43 -3.27 9.25 7.63
C LEU A 43 -3.86 7.96 8.22
N ALA A 44 -3.06 6.91 8.38
CA ALA A 44 -3.50 5.66 8.99
C ALA A 44 -4.03 5.89 10.41
N LEU A 45 -3.32 6.70 11.23
CA LEU A 45 -3.77 7.05 12.57
C LEU A 45 -5.07 7.86 12.55
N ALA A 46 -5.22 8.80 11.61
CA ALA A 46 -6.45 9.58 11.47
C ALA A 46 -7.65 8.71 11.10
N ILE A 47 -7.46 7.76 10.18
CA ILE A 47 -8.49 6.77 9.79
C ILE A 47 -8.86 5.89 10.99
N ALA A 48 -7.88 5.38 11.72
CA ALA A 48 -8.10 4.57 12.91
C ALA A 48 -8.91 5.34 13.98
N ARG A 49 -8.54 6.59 14.28
CA ARG A 49 -9.29 7.45 15.20
C ARG A 49 -10.72 7.71 14.73
N THR A 50 -10.92 7.92 13.43
CA THR A 50 -12.24 8.09 12.85
C THR A 50 -13.08 6.82 13.04
N ALA A 51 -12.51 5.65 12.76
CA ALA A 51 -13.20 4.37 13.00
C ALA A 51 -13.62 4.22 14.47
N ALA A 52 -12.74 4.58 15.42
CA ALA A 52 -13.07 4.55 16.84
C ALA A 52 -14.22 5.50 17.20
N THR A 53 -14.29 6.70 16.60
CA THR A 53 -15.42 7.63 16.83
C THR A 53 -16.76 7.08 16.32
N HIS A 54 -16.72 6.15 15.37
CA HIS A 54 -17.88 5.41 14.89
C HIS A 54 -18.14 4.09 15.62
N GLY A 55 -17.48 3.87 16.76
CA GLY A 55 -17.71 2.71 17.62
C GLY A 55 -16.90 1.48 17.27
N ALA A 56 -15.93 1.56 16.36
CA ALA A 56 -15.06 0.43 16.08
C ALA A 56 -14.08 0.19 17.25
N LEU A 57 -13.91 -1.08 17.62
CA LEU A 57 -12.87 -1.51 18.53
C LEU A 57 -11.60 -1.77 17.72
N LEU A 58 -10.53 -1.02 18.01
CA LEU A 58 -9.22 -1.16 17.39
C LEU A 58 -8.28 -1.85 18.37
N VAL A 59 -7.75 -3.00 17.97
CA VAL A 59 -6.86 -3.80 18.80
C VAL A 59 -5.60 -4.11 18.01
N ASN A 60 -4.46 -3.67 18.50
CA ASN A 60 -3.14 -4.07 18.00
C ASN A 60 -2.62 -5.28 18.79
N TYR A 61 -1.52 -5.87 18.34
CA TYR A 61 -0.94 -7.10 18.93
C TYR A 61 -1.95 -8.26 19.03
N CYS A 62 -2.93 -8.27 18.14
CA CYS A 62 -3.97 -9.28 18.07
C CYS A 62 -3.94 -9.95 16.70
N GLU A 63 -3.32 -11.12 16.63
CA GLU A 63 -3.12 -11.87 15.39
C GLU A 63 -4.35 -12.71 15.07
N ALA A 64 -4.86 -12.64 13.82
CA ALA A 64 -5.87 -13.57 13.33
C ALA A 64 -5.24 -14.95 13.08
N VAL A 65 -5.66 -15.95 13.84
CA VAL A 65 -5.11 -17.32 13.79
C VAL A 65 -5.94 -18.20 12.88
N GLU A 66 -7.26 -18.03 12.87
CA GLU A 66 -8.17 -18.89 12.11
C GLU A 66 -9.52 -18.20 11.86
N VAL A 67 -10.10 -18.43 10.69
CA VAL A 67 -11.49 -18.07 10.40
C VAL A 67 -12.40 -19.18 10.91
N LEU A 68 -13.35 -18.84 11.76
CA LEU A 68 -14.29 -19.80 12.34
C LEU A 68 -15.52 -19.95 11.46
N HIS A 69 -15.99 -21.19 11.32
CA HIS A 69 -17.20 -21.53 10.55
C HIS A 69 -18.19 -22.29 11.38
N GLU A 70 -19.47 -22.01 11.17
CA GLU A 70 -20.59 -22.77 11.69
C GLU A 70 -21.63 -22.97 10.58
N GLY A 71 -22.07 -24.20 10.37
CA GLY A 71 -23.06 -24.54 9.34
C GLY A 71 -22.59 -24.13 7.90
N GLY A 72 -21.29 -24.15 7.61
CA GLY A 72 -20.74 -23.77 6.31
C GLY A 72 -20.66 -22.25 6.07
N ARG A 73 -20.88 -21.45 7.10
CA ARG A 73 -20.76 -19.96 7.05
C ARG A 73 -19.72 -19.46 8.01
N VAL A 74 -19.09 -18.33 7.67
CA VAL A 74 -18.21 -17.63 8.59
C VAL A 74 -18.97 -17.24 9.84
N ALA A 75 -18.41 -17.58 11.01
CA ALA A 75 -18.98 -17.32 12.33
C ALA A 75 -18.07 -16.38 13.18
N GLY A 76 -16.86 -16.12 12.74
CA GLY A 76 -15.93 -15.24 13.45
C GLY A 76 -14.48 -15.55 13.19
N LEU A 77 -13.66 -15.17 14.17
CA LEU A 77 -12.20 -15.38 14.16
C LEU A 77 -11.74 -15.99 15.48
N ARG A 78 -10.74 -16.85 15.39
CA ARG A 78 -9.84 -17.10 16.51
C ARG A 78 -8.65 -16.16 16.38
N VAL A 79 -8.37 -15.44 17.45
CA VAL A 79 -7.29 -14.47 17.53
C VAL A 79 -6.34 -14.83 18.65
N ARG A 80 -5.08 -14.43 18.51
CA ARG A 80 -4.06 -14.59 19.54
C ARG A 80 -3.58 -13.21 19.99
N ASP A 81 -3.59 -12.98 21.27
CA ASP A 81 -2.85 -11.90 21.90
C ASP A 81 -1.35 -12.25 21.83
N VAL A 82 -0.61 -11.46 21.06
CA VAL A 82 0.81 -11.72 20.79
C VAL A 82 1.69 -11.54 22.03
N GLU A 83 1.27 -10.70 22.98
CA GLU A 83 2.02 -10.43 24.20
C GLU A 83 1.87 -11.53 25.24
N SER A 84 0.65 -12.03 25.44
CA SER A 84 0.38 -13.08 26.45
C SER A 84 0.31 -14.49 25.87
N GLY A 85 0.19 -14.64 24.56
CA GLY A 85 -0.03 -15.92 23.88
C GLY A 85 -1.45 -16.48 24.05
N ARG A 86 -2.35 -15.76 24.70
CA ARG A 86 -3.74 -16.22 24.92
C ARG A 86 -4.54 -16.18 23.63
N GLU A 87 -5.32 -17.22 23.39
CA GLU A 87 -6.25 -17.26 22.27
C GLU A 87 -7.67 -16.91 22.72
N LEU A 88 -8.38 -16.18 21.89
CA LEU A 88 -9.74 -15.72 22.11
C LEU A 88 -10.57 -16.00 20.85
N LYS A 89 -11.85 -16.27 21.04
CA LYS A 89 -12.83 -16.32 19.94
C LYS A 89 -13.57 -14.99 19.86
N ILE A 90 -13.67 -14.46 18.66
CA ILE A 90 -14.48 -13.28 18.33
C ILE A 90 -15.58 -13.73 17.40
N GLU A 91 -16.83 -13.65 17.84
CA GLU A 91 -17.98 -13.95 17.02
C GLU A 91 -18.30 -12.78 16.09
N ALA A 92 -18.51 -13.09 14.81
CA ALA A 92 -18.83 -12.09 13.80
C ALA A 92 -19.62 -12.72 12.64
N GLY A 93 -20.62 -12.01 12.14
CA GLY A 93 -21.40 -12.44 10.97
C GLY A 93 -20.65 -12.23 9.64
N CYS A 94 -19.56 -11.46 9.64
CA CYS A 94 -18.73 -11.21 8.49
C CYS A 94 -17.28 -10.94 8.93
N VAL A 95 -16.32 -11.46 8.18
CA VAL A 95 -14.89 -11.20 8.35
C VAL A 95 -14.36 -10.55 7.08
N VAL A 96 -13.71 -9.40 7.21
CA VAL A 96 -13.06 -8.70 6.11
C VAL A 96 -11.56 -8.93 6.19
N ASN A 97 -11.01 -9.63 5.19
CA ASN A 97 -9.57 -9.83 5.06
C ASN A 97 -8.93 -8.63 4.35
N ALA A 98 -8.37 -7.71 5.12
CA ALA A 98 -7.64 -6.52 4.65
C ALA A 98 -6.16 -6.56 5.06
N THR A 99 -5.54 -7.74 5.07
CA THR A 99 -4.21 -7.99 5.62
C THR A 99 -3.06 -7.63 4.64
N GLY A 100 -3.35 -6.93 3.55
CA GLY A 100 -2.33 -6.48 2.60
C GLY A 100 -1.55 -7.65 1.98
N VAL A 101 -0.24 -7.67 2.14
CA VAL A 101 0.63 -8.72 1.56
C VAL A 101 0.37 -10.12 2.11
N TRP A 102 -0.30 -10.25 3.25
CA TRP A 102 -0.67 -11.54 3.87
C TRP A 102 -2.07 -12.02 3.49
N VAL A 103 -2.77 -11.31 2.58
CA VAL A 103 -4.14 -11.67 2.19
C VAL A 103 -4.27 -13.12 1.74
N ASP A 104 -3.32 -13.61 0.96
CA ASP A 104 -3.35 -14.97 0.44
C ASP A 104 -2.99 -16.02 1.50
N ALA A 105 -2.17 -15.69 2.48
CA ALA A 105 -1.87 -16.59 3.58
C ALA A 105 -3.15 -16.95 4.36
N LEU A 106 -3.96 -15.95 4.70
CA LEU A 106 -5.22 -16.18 5.40
C LEU A 106 -6.25 -16.89 4.51
N ARG A 107 -6.34 -16.55 3.24
CA ARG A 107 -7.23 -17.23 2.26
C ARG A 107 -6.88 -18.71 2.08
N GLN A 108 -5.58 -19.02 1.98
CA GLN A 108 -5.11 -20.41 1.84
C GLN A 108 -5.38 -21.22 3.10
N GLN A 109 -5.13 -20.65 4.26
CA GLN A 109 -5.43 -21.28 5.54
C GLN A 109 -6.93 -21.62 5.69
N ASP A 110 -7.79 -20.67 5.36
CA ASP A 110 -9.25 -20.84 5.40
C ASP A 110 -9.73 -21.92 4.42
N ALA A 111 -9.22 -21.88 3.19
CA ALA A 111 -9.55 -22.89 2.18
C ALA A 111 -9.07 -24.31 2.56
N GLN A 112 -7.87 -24.42 3.13
CA GLN A 112 -7.34 -25.71 3.59
C GLN A 112 -8.19 -26.31 4.73
N ALA A 113 -8.66 -25.47 5.66
CA ALA A 113 -9.59 -25.91 6.71
C ALA A 113 -10.91 -26.45 6.13
N ALA A 114 -11.33 -25.94 4.97
CA ALA A 114 -12.49 -26.42 4.21
C ALA A 114 -12.19 -27.57 3.23
N GLY A 115 -10.96 -28.10 3.22
CA GLY A 115 -10.52 -29.12 2.26
C GLY A 115 -10.42 -28.63 0.81
N GLN A 116 -10.23 -27.32 0.63
CA GLN A 116 -10.17 -26.66 -0.68
C GLN A 116 -8.78 -26.07 -0.93
N SER A 117 -8.52 -25.68 -2.17
CA SER A 117 -7.35 -24.92 -2.56
C SER A 117 -7.76 -23.65 -3.30
N VAL A 118 -7.06 -22.55 -3.06
CA VAL A 118 -7.31 -21.27 -3.73
C VAL A 118 -6.04 -20.76 -4.39
N GLN A 119 -6.20 -20.13 -5.55
CA GLN A 119 -5.08 -19.48 -6.24
C GLN A 119 -4.77 -18.14 -5.57
N PRO A 120 -3.49 -17.75 -5.48
CA PRO A 120 -3.10 -16.41 -5.03
C PRO A 120 -3.74 -15.31 -5.88
N ILE A 121 -4.13 -14.22 -5.23
CA ILE A 121 -4.68 -13.01 -5.87
C ILE A 121 -3.76 -11.79 -5.72
N ALA A 122 -2.81 -11.85 -4.79
CA ALA A 122 -1.85 -10.79 -4.54
C ALA A 122 -0.50 -11.13 -5.17
N ALA A 123 0.09 -10.16 -5.86
CA ALA A 123 1.49 -10.20 -6.31
C ALA A 123 2.27 -9.15 -5.50
N PRO A 124 2.87 -9.51 -4.37
CA PRO A 124 3.59 -8.56 -3.54
C PRO A 124 4.75 -7.91 -4.31
N SER A 125 4.87 -6.60 -4.21
CA SER A 125 6.01 -5.84 -4.71
C SER A 125 6.77 -5.22 -3.55
N GLN A 126 8.09 -5.37 -3.56
CA GLN A 126 8.95 -4.75 -2.56
C GLN A 126 9.58 -3.48 -3.12
N GLY A 127 9.31 -2.35 -2.47
CA GLY A 127 9.95 -1.07 -2.75
C GLY A 127 11.05 -0.77 -1.72
N VAL A 128 12.02 0.03 -2.14
CA VAL A 128 13.05 0.58 -1.26
C VAL A 128 12.98 2.09 -1.35
N HIS A 129 12.95 2.76 -0.19
CA HIS A 129 13.01 4.21 -0.10
C HIS A 129 14.41 4.64 0.32
N VAL A 130 14.98 5.59 -0.40
CA VAL A 130 16.26 6.21 -0.09
C VAL A 130 16.02 7.71 0.05
N VAL A 131 16.40 8.26 1.18
CA VAL A 131 16.33 9.71 1.43
C VAL A 131 17.68 10.32 1.05
N VAL A 132 17.65 11.31 0.18
CA VAL A 132 18.83 12.06 -0.28
C VAL A 132 18.57 13.56 -0.13
N GLU A 133 19.63 14.36 -0.23
CA GLU A 133 19.49 15.82 -0.19
C GLU A 133 18.71 16.34 -1.40
N GLN A 134 17.92 17.40 -1.21
CA GLN A 134 17.09 18.01 -2.25
C GLN A 134 17.90 18.47 -3.47
N ALA A 135 19.20 18.70 -3.33
CA ALA A 135 20.09 19.04 -4.43
C ALA A 135 20.13 17.99 -5.56
N PHE A 136 19.79 16.72 -5.25
CA PHE A 136 19.70 15.64 -6.25
C PHE A 136 18.45 15.76 -7.16
N LEU A 137 17.39 16.40 -6.67
CA LEU A 137 16.17 16.69 -7.44
C LEU A 137 15.74 18.13 -7.15
N PRO A 138 16.39 19.12 -7.74
CA PRO A 138 16.03 20.52 -7.54
C PRO A 138 14.65 20.81 -8.16
N GLY A 139 13.82 21.57 -7.43
CA GLY A 139 12.49 21.95 -7.87
C GLY A 139 11.37 21.40 -6.98
N GLU A 140 10.13 21.65 -7.39
CA GLU A 140 8.92 21.29 -6.62
C GLU A 140 8.13 20.13 -7.26
N HIS A 141 8.67 19.52 -8.31
CA HIS A 141 8.01 18.49 -9.08
C HIS A 141 8.62 17.12 -8.81
N ALA A 142 7.76 16.14 -8.60
CA ALA A 142 8.18 14.75 -8.55
C ALA A 142 8.45 14.21 -9.96
N LEU A 143 9.34 13.24 -10.07
CA LEU A 143 9.66 12.55 -11.30
C LEU A 143 9.27 11.07 -11.18
N LEU A 144 8.48 10.60 -12.15
CA LEU A 144 8.21 9.17 -12.34
C LEU A 144 8.95 8.68 -13.57
N VAL A 145 9.84 7.71 -13.38
CA VAL A 145 10.48 6.96 -14.46
C VAL A 145 9.82 5.59 -14.55
N PRO A 146 9.00 5.35 -15.57
CA PRO A 146 8.16 4.14 -15.62
C PRO A 146 8.97 2.86 -15.86
N SER A 147 10.18 2.99 -16.42
CA SER A 147 11.08 1.86 -16.63
C SER A 147 12.53 2.33 -16.62
N THR A 148 13.30 1.80 -15.71
CA THR A 148 14.77 1.96 -15.65
C THR A 148 15.46 0.89 -16.49
N ALA A 149 16.76 0.96 -16.67
CA ALA A 149 17.52 -0.01 -17.44
C ALA A 149 17.43 -1.45 -16.89
N ASP A 150 17.12 -1.60 -15.61
CA ASP A 150 16.90 -2.87 -14.91
C ASP A 150 15.41 -3.26 -14.80
N GLY A 151 14.53 -2.54 -15.52
CA GLY A 151 13.09 -2.85 -15.61
C GLY A 151 12.24 -2.40 -14.41
N ARG A 152 12.83 -1.66 -13.47
CA ARG A 152 12.10 -1.15 -12.30
C ARG A 152 11.47 0.23 -12.56
N VAL A 153 10.48 0.57 -11.75
CA VAL A 153 9.91 1.92 -11.69
C VAL A 153 10.66 2.74 -10.63
N LEU A 154 11.02 3.96 -10.95
CA LEU A 154 11.65 4.88 -10.03
C LEU A 154 10.75 6.09 -9.80
N PHE A 155 10.53 6.42 -8.53
CA PHE A 155 9.92 7.66 -8.09
C PHE A 155 10.97 8.51 -7.38
N ALA A 156 11.07 9.78 -7.78
CA ALA A 156 11.81 10.78 -7.02
C ALA A 156 10.81 11.86 -6.61
N VAL A 157 10.70 12.12 -5.31
CA VAL A 157 9.72 13.05 -4.74
C VAL A 157 10.46 14.05 -3.86
N PRO A 158 10.32 15.39 -4.09
CA PRO A 158 10.98 16.44 -3.30
C PRO A 158 10.40 16.59 -1.90
#